data_de50be927603e63ee7c0d5c668302bb6
#
_entry.id   de50be927603e63ee7c0d5c668302bb6
#
_cell.length_a   1.000
_cell.length_b   1.000
_cell.length_c   1.000
_cell.angle_alpha   90.00
_cell.angle_beta   90.00
_cell.angle_gamma   90.00
#
_symmetry.space_group_name_H-M   'P 1'
#
loop_
_entity.id
_entity.type
_entity.pdbx_description
1 polymer ?
#
loop_
_entity_poly.entity_id
_entity_poly.type
_entity_poly.pdbx_seq_one_letter_code
_entity_poly.pdbx_strand_id
1 'polypeptide(L)'
;MWQMKVAILTISRRPMRWNRRPNCLRRIARWLKMFLALIAGAIAGSPLAVQAQAPRSPTPASMKGVIDTQTIAKGLEHPWSVAFLPDKRLLITERPGRLRLVEPDGRLSEPLAGVPQVYARGQGGLLDVAIGPTFDKDRLVYLSFAEPGEGGAGTAVARGRLGERGIENMQVTWRQQPKVGGSNHWGSRIVFRADGTLFVTLGERFNHSDKAQDLSGTLGKIVRINPDGTAPPDNPFVNRAGVRPEIWSYGHRNVQAAALSPETGQLWTVEHGARGGDELNHPEAGKNYGWPVISYGTHYSFLKIGEGTAKQGMEQPVYYWDPVIAPSGMAVYTGDLFAGWKNNFLIGSLTPGLLVRLAMKDGKVAQEERYLGDLRERIRDVRQAPDGSLYLLTDARNGQILRITPAAK
;
A
#
# COMPACT_ATOMS: atom_id res chain seq x y z
N MET A 1 -14.42 -58.53 7.88
CA MET A 1 -14.40 -59.40 9.07
C MET A 1 -13.02 -59.35 9.68
N TRP A 2 -12.75 -58.41 10.60
CA TRP A 2 -11.59 -58.43 11.49
C TRP A 2 -12.03 -57.82 12.82
N GLN A 3 -11.95 -58.62 13.90
CA GLN A 3 -12.39 -58.27 15.24
C GLN A 3 -11.22 -57.54 15.97
N MET A 4 -11.53 -56.42 16.58
CA MET A 4 -10.65 -55.77 17.58
C MET A 4 -10.87 -56.37 18.96
N LYS A 5 -9.84 -56.97 19.54
CA LYS A 5 -9.81 -57.43 20.96
C LYS A 5 -9.48 -56.26 21.86
N VAL A 6 -10.36 -55.98 22.82
CA VAL A 6 -10.14 -55.04 23.91
C VAL A 6 -9.47 -55.79 25.08
N ALA A 7 -8.31 -55.32 25.55
CA ALA A 7 -7.63 -55.83 26.74
C ALA A 7 -7.99 -54.96 27.95
N ILE A 8 -8.62 -55.56 28.94
CA ILE A 8 -8.97 -54.95 30.23
C ILE A 8 -7.81 -55.21 31.21
N LEU A 9 -7.14 -54.12 31.65
CA LEU A 9 -6.13 -54.19 32.74
C LEU A 9 -6.80 -54.01 34.10
N THR A 10 -6.75 -55.05 34.93
CA THR A 10 -7.25 -55.05 36.30
C THR A 10 -6.11 -54.55 37.23
N ILE A 11 -6.31 -53.42 37.91
CA ILE A 11 -5.36 -52.88 38.89
C ILE A 11 -5.77 -53.37 40.29
N SER A 12 -4.91 -54.18 40.89
CA SER A 12 -5.00 -54.67 42.27
C SER A 12 -4.67 -53.58 43.28
N ARG A 13 -5.61 -53.29 44.19
CA ARG A 13 -5.40 -52.38 45.34
C ARG A 13 -4.78 -53.11 46.53
N ARG A 14 -3.59 -52.69 46.99
CA ARG A 14 -3.08 -53.04 48.33
C ARG A 14 -3.12 -51.78 49.22
N PRO A 15 -3.56 -51.88 50.48
CA PRO A 15 -3.63 -50.74 51.38
C PRO A 15 -2.26 -50.41 52.00
N MET A 16 -1.85 -49.16 51.91
CA MET A 16 -0.65 -48.65 52.54
C MET A 16 -0.94 -48.18 54.00
N ARG A 17 -0.23 -48.76 54.98
CA ARG A 17 -0.30 -48.35 56.38
C ARG A 17 0.54 -47.09 56.60
N TRP A 18 -0.11 -46.03 57.12
CA TRP A 18 0.52 -44.77 57.51
C TRP A 18 1.09 -44.87 58.93
N ASN A 19 2.40 -44.69 59.06
CA ASN A 19 3.10 -44.54 60.36
C ASN A 19 3.25 -43.03 60.66
N ARG A 20 2.54 -42.52 61.69
CA ARG A 20 2.54 -41.13 62.09
C ARG A 20 3.78 -40.83 62.92
N ARG A 21 4.67 -39.93 62.42
CA ARG A 21 5.69 -39.24 63.26
C ARG A 21 5.37 -37.73 63.31
N PRO A 22 5.34 -37.10 64.54
CA PRO A 22 4.76 -35.76 64.73
C PRO A 22 5.66 -34.57 64.39
N ASN A 23 6.82 -34.71 63.77
CA ASN A 23 7.79 -33.60 63.60
C ASN A 23 7.93 -33.08 62.16
N CYS A 24 7.09 -33.49 61.24
CA CYS A 24 7.19 -33.06 59.83
C CYS A 24 6.36 -31.79 59.49
N LEU A 25 5.35 -31.46 60.29
CA LEU A 25 4.43 -30.36 60.01
C LEU A 25 5.00 -28.93 60.27
N ARG A 26 6.03 -28.80 61.12
CA ARG A 26 6.64 -27.48 61.37
C ARG A 26 7.67 -27.04 60.31
N ARG A 27 8.21 -27.94 59.54
CA ARG A 27 9.14 -27.62 58.44
C ARG A 27 8.44 -27.24 57.14
N ILE A 28 7.29 -27.81 56.87
CA ILE A 28 6.50 -27.53 55.64
C ILE A 28 5.89 -26.12 55.69
N ALA A 29 5.44 -25.66 56.85
CA ALA A 29 4.87 -24.31 57.02
C ALA A 29 5.88 -23.17 56.83
N ARG A 30 7.19 -23.41 57.01
CA ARG A 30 8.25 -22.40 56.77
C ARG A 30 8.62 -22.32 55.28
N TRP A 31 8.54 -23.42 54.52
CA TRP A 31 8.82 -23.43 53.10
C TRP A 31 7.65 -22.87 52.29
N LEU A 32 6.40 -23.08 52.68
CA LEU A 32 5.24 -22.48 52.04
C LEU A 32 5.18 -20.95 52.20
N LYS A 33 5.65 -20.40 53.35
CA LYS A 33 5.72 -18.94 53.51
C LYS A 33 6.85 -18.28 52.74
N MET A 34 7.95 -18.97 52.46
CA MET A 34 9.02 -18.45 51.55
C MET A 34 8.64 -18.55 50.08
N PHE A 35 7.86 -19.55 49.66
CA PHE A 35 7.39 -19.66 48.29
C PHE A 35 6.26 -18.66 47.94
N LEU A 36 5.41 -18.31 48.91
CA LEU A 36 4.37 -17.29 48.70
C LEU A 36 4.93 -15.87 48.73
N ALA A 37 6.08 -15.61 49.35
CA ALA A 37 6.74 -14.30 49.28
C ALA A 37 7.55 -14.08 48.01
N LEU A 38 7.94 -15.13 47.27
CA LEU A 38 8.65 -15.06 45.99
C LEU A 38 7.70 -14.95 44.78
N ILE A 39 6.42 -15.29 44.95
CA ILE A 39 5.40 -15.15 43.87
C ILE A 39 4.73 -13.77 43.92
N ALA A 40 4.77 -13.06 45.05
CA ALA A 40 4.19 -11.71 45.15
C ALA A 40 5.09 -10.59 44.60
N GLY A 41 6.33 -10.89 44.16
CA GLY A 41 7.30 -9.91 43.67
C GLY A 41 7.48 -9.87 42.14
N ALA A 42 6.79 -10.70 41.37
CA ALA A 42 7.02 -10.86 39.90
C ALA A 42 5.81 -10.62 39.01
N ILE A 43 4.74 -9.98 39.53
CA ILE A 43 3.65 -9.48 38.70
C ILE A 43 3.64 -7.94 38.75
N ALA A 44 4.78 -7.33 38.42
CA ALA A 44 4.78 -6.05 37.76
C ALA A 44 4.50 -6.33 36.28
N GLY A 45 3.27 -6.71 35.95
CA GLY A 45 2.80 -6.76 34.60
C GLY A 45 2.94 -5.37 34.03
N SER A 46 3.90 -5.17 33.11
CA SER A 46 3.88 -4.02 32.22
C SER A 46 2.46 -3.94 31.67
N PRO A 47 1.76 -2.81 31.74
CA PRO A 47 0.46 -2.69 31.12
C PRO A 47 0.65 -3.06 29.66
N LEU A 48 0.01 -4.13 29.19
CA LEU A 48 -0.15 -4.40 27.78
C LEU A 48 -0.76 -3.12 27.21
N ALA A 49 0.06 -2.32 26.56
CA ALA A 49 -0.43 -1.17 25.83
C ALA A 49 -1.38 -1.75 24.78
N VAL A 50 -2.68 -1.70 25.08
CA VAL A 50 -3.72 -1.98 24.10
C VAL A 50 -3.51 -0.93 23.02
N GLN A 51 -2.96 -1.35 21.90
CA GLN A 51 -2.78 -0.48 20.75
C GLN A 51 -4.17 0.05 20.38
N ALA A 52 -4.35 1.37 20.48
CA ALA A 52 -5.63 1.99 20.19
C ALA A 52 -6.01 1.63 18.74
N GLN A 53 -7.24 1.18 18.54
CA GLN A 53 -7.75 0.92 17.18
C GLN A 53 -7.72 2.21 16.37
N ALA A 54 -7.37 2.08 15.08
CA ALA A 54 -7.43 3.21 14.17
C ALA A 54 -8.84 3.81 14.11
N PRO A 55 -8.99 5.13 13.96
CA PRO A 55 -10.29 5.76 13.85
C PRO A 55 -11.00 5.29 12.58
N ARG A 56 -12.26 4.83 12.74
CA ARG A 56 -13.13 4.51 11.61
C ARG A 56 -13.51 5.78 10.86
N SER A 57 -13.65 5.67 9.54
CA SER A 57 -14.20 6.74 8.69
C SER A 57 -15.53 7.23 9.24
N PRO A 58 -15.67 8.53 9.62
CA PRO A 58 -16.96 9.13 9.92
C PRO A 58 -17.83 9.13 8.66
N THR A 59 -19.12 9.39 8.79
CA THR A 59 -19.99 9.63 7.62
C THR A 59 -19.47 10.87 6.88
N PRO A 60 -18.93 10.71 5.66
CA PRO A 60 -18.28 11.83 4.98
C PRO A 60 -19.29 12.83 4.45
N ALA A 61 -18.90 14.09 4.42
CA ALA A 61 -19.68 15.13 3.77
C ALA A 61 -19.61 14.98 2.24
N SER A 62 -20.76 14.94 1.56
CA SER A 62 -20.83 15.02 0.10
C SER A 62 -20.79 16.48 -0.32
N MET A 63 -19.77 16.88 -1.09
CA MET A 63 -19.54 18.25 -1.51
C MET A 63 -19.94 18.45 -2.97
N LYS A 64 -20.91 19.35 -3.21
CA LYS A 64 -21.37 19.70 -4.57
C LYS A 64 -21.13 21.18 -4.86
N GLY A 65 -20.83 21.52 -6.12
CA GLY A 65 -20.70 22.91 -6.56
C GLY A 65 -19.52 23.68 -5.98
N VAL A 66 -18.55 22.98 -5.37
CA VAL A 66 -17.35 23.61 -4.76
C VAL A 66 -16.15 23.56 -5.71
N ILE A 67 -16.20 22.66 -6.69
CA ILE A 67 -15.14 22.46 -7.68
C ILE A 67 -15.73 22.39 -9.09
N ASP A 68 -15.00 22.92 -10.06
CA ASP A 68 -15.28 22.80 -11.48
C ASP A 68 -14.42 21.72 -12.12
N THR A 69 -14.97 21.10 -13.16
CA THR A 69 -14.31 20.01 -13.90
C THR A 69 -14.24 20.35 -15.37
N GLN A 70 -13.01 20.33 -15.92
CA GLN A 70 -12.76 20.51 -17.36
C GLN A 70 -12.12 19.24 -17.92
N THR A 71 -12.67 18.68 -19.01
CA THR A 71 -12.00 17.61 -19.74
C THR A 71 -10.88 18.17 -20.59
N ILE A 72 -9.65 17.70 -20.36
CA ILE A 72 -8.44 18.08 -21.11
C ILE A 72 -8.24 17.18 -22.34
N ALA A 73 -8.41 15.86 -22.16
CA ALA A 73 -8.29 14.89 -23.25
C ALA A 73 -9.21 13.68 -23.01
N LYS A 74 -9.57 12.99 -24.10
CA LYS A 74 -10.36 11.75 -24.12
C LYS A 74 -9.69 10.74 -25.05
N GLY A 75 -10.20 9.49 -25.07
CA GLY A 75 -9.71 8.45 -25.99
C GLY A 75 -8.52 7.67 -25.47
N LEU A 76 -8.23 7.77 -24.17
CA LEU A 76 -7.22 6.94 -23.51
C LEU A 76 -7.82 5.59 -23.09
N GLU A 77 -7.09 4.50 -23.28
CA GLU A 77 -7.57 3.18 -22.87
C GLU A 77 -7.02 2.80 -21.50
N HIS A 78 -7.88 2.85 -20.49
CA HIS A 78 -7.52 2.58 -19.10
C HIS A 78 -6.25 3.34 -18.65
N PRO A 79 -6.23 4.70 -18.76
CA PRO A 79 -5.07 5.46 -18.31
C PRO A 79 -4.79 5.19 -16.83
N TRP A 80 -3.52 4.99 -16.50
CA TRP A 80 -3.15 4.56 -15.15
C TRP A 80 -2.42 5.63 -14.34
N SER A 81 -1.52 6.38 -14.96
CA SER A 81 -0.74 7.43 -14.30
C SER A 81 -0.41 8.58 -15.24
N VAL A 82 -0.23 9.78 -14.67
CA VAL A 82 0.19 11.00 -15.35
C VAL A 82 1.42 11.62 -14.73
N ALA A 83 2.38 12.04 -15.56
CA ALA A 83 3.49 12.90 -15.17
C ALA A 83 3.45 14.21 -15.97
N PHE A 84 3.71 15.33 -15.28
CA PHE A 84 3.84 16.65 -15.91
C PHE A 84 5.25 16.84 -16.40
N LEU A 85 5.40 17.19 -17.69
CA LEU A 85 6.70 17.57 -18.26
C LEU A 85 6.94 19.07 -18.13
N PRO A 86 8.20 19.51 -18.08
CA PRO A 86 8.55 20.94 -17.96
C PRO A 86 8.01 21.81 -19.10
N ASP A 87 7.83 21.22 -20.27
CA ASP A 87 7.28 21.87 -21.47
C ASP A 87 5.74 21.91 -21.51
N LYS A 88 5.07 21.63 -20.37
CA LYS A 88 3.62 21.60 -20.16
C LYS A 88 2.88 20.43 -20.83
N ARG A 89 3.58 19.53 -21.52
CA ARG A 89 3.00 18.27 -21.97
C ARG A 89 2.78 17.31 -20.81
N LEU A 90 1.85 16.37 -21.01
CA LEU A 90 1.61 15.29 -20.05
C LEU A 90 2.13 13.99 -20.65
N LEU A 91 2.75 13.17 -19.80
CA LEU A 91 3.14 11.81 -20.14
C LEU A 91 2.19 10.84 -19.43
N ILE A 92 1.45 10.03 -20.19
CA ILE A 92 0.37 9.18 -19.69
C ILE A 92 0.67 7.73 -19.99
N THR A 93 0.54 6.87 -19.00
CA THR A 93 0.52 5.42 -19.20
C THR A 93 -0.90 4.93 -19.43
N GLU A 94 -1.06 4.06 -20.40
CA GLU A 94 -2.28 3.29 -20.64
C GLU A 94 -2.00 1.82 -20.29
N ARG A 95 -2.86 1.22 -19.49
CA ARG A 95 -2.66 -0.13 -18.94
C ARG A 95 -2.40 -1.22 -20.00
N PRO A 96 -2.96 -1.19 -21.23
CA PRO A 96 -2.62 -2.15 -22.26
C PRO A 96 -1.15 -2.17 -22.72
N GLY A 97 -0.32 -1.20 -22.29
CA GLY A 97 1.11 -1.17 -22.60
C GLY A 97 1.52 0.00 -23.50
N ARG A 98 0.73 1.08 -23.53
CA ARG A 98 1.06 2.27 -24.32
C ARG A 98 1.46 3.43 -23.41
N LEU A 99 2.43 4.21 -23.87
CA LEU A 99 2.82 5.49 -23.30
C LEU A 99 2.45 6.58 -24.31
N ARG A 100 1.76 7.62 -23.85
CA ARG A 100 1.26 8.70 -24.70
C ARG A 100 1.73 10.05 -24.21
N LEU A 101 1.99 10.96 -25.12
CA LEU A 101 2.08 12.38 -24.82
C LEU A 101 0.71 13.04 -25.05
N VAL A 102 0.40 14.02 -24.21
CA VAL A 102 -0.74 14.91 -24.38
C VAL A 102 -0.20 16.32 -24.49
N GLU A 103 -0.47 16.95 -25.62
CA GLU A 103 -0.08 18.34 -25.88
C GLU A 103 -0.88 19.32 -25.02
N PRO A 104 -0.43 20.56 -24.81
CA PRO A 104 -1.15 21.54 -24.01
C PRO A 104 -2.57 21.86 -24.51
N ASP A 105 -2.84 21.61 -25.78
CA ASP A 105 -4.17 21.74 -26.40
C ASP A 105 -5.06 20.51 -26.22
N GLY A 106 -4.57 19.47 -25.53
CA GLY A 106 -5.29 18.22 -25.25
C GLY A 106 -5.14 17.15 -26.35
N ARG A 107 -4.40 17.40 -27.41
CA ARG A 107 -4.16 16.44 -28.51
C ARG A 107 -3.28 15.29 -28.03
N LEU A 108 -3.74 14.05 -28.29
CA LEU A 108 -2.98 12.83 -28.00
C LEU A 108 -1.95 12.53 -29.08
N SER A 109 -0.73 12.16 -28.69
CA SER A 109 0.25 11.59 -29.61
C SER A 109 -0.15 10.18 -30.07
N GLU A 110 0.50 9.65 -31.11
CA GLU A 110 0.59 8.20 -31.29
C GLU A 110 1.34 7.57 -30.10
N PRO A 111 1.16 6.24 -29.83
CA PRO A 111 1.92 5.56 -28.80
C PRO A 111 3.42 5.72 -28.99
N LEU A 112 4.12 6.09 -27.93
CA LEU A 112 5.57 6.24 -27.92
C LEU A 112 6.24 4.87 -28.05
N ALA A 113 7.31 4.78 -28.84
CA ALA A 113 8.13 3.59 -28.97
C ALA A 113 9.01 3.36 -27.71
N GLY A 114 9.61 2.17 -27.59
CA GLY A 114 10.59 1.86 -26.55
C GLY A 114 9.99 1.50 -25.18
N VAL A 115 8.68 1.30 -25.10
CA VAL A 115 8.00 0.83 -23.87
C VAL A 115 8.23 -0.67 -23.70
N PRO A 116 8.50 -1.18 -22.47
CA PRO A 116 8.65 -2.60 -22.23
C PRO A 116 7.40 -3.41 -22.59
N GLN A 117 7.59 -4.68 -22.94
CA GLN A 117 6.48 -5.61 -23.06
C GLN A 117 5.83 -5.84 -21.68
N VAL A 118 4.49 -5.76 -21.62
CA VAL A 118 3.75 -5.86 -20.38
C VAL A 118 2.79 -7.05 -20.35
N TYR A 119 2.52 -7.54 -19.15
CA TYR A 119 1.46 -8.52 -18.87
C TYR A 119 0.14 -7.77 -18.66
N ALA A 120 -0.55 -7.44 -19.77
CA ALA A 120 -1.79 -6.65 -19.76
C ALA A 120 -3.03 -7.53 -19.47
N ARG A 121 -3.09 -8.16 -18.30
CA ARG A 121 -4.24 -8.98 -17.86
C ARG A 121 -4.74 -8.53 -16.48
N GLY A 122 -6.07 -8.50 -16.30
CA GLY A 122 -6.72 -8.07 -15.07
C GLY A 122 -6.34 -6.64 -14.69
N GLN A 123 -5.65 -6.49 -13.56
CA GLN A 123 -5.14 -5.20 -13.07
C GLN A 123 -3.70 -4.90 -13.58
N GLY A 124 -3.04 -5.86 -14.25
CA GLY A 124 -1.68 -5.70 -14.77
C GLY A 124 -1.62 -4.90 -16.07
N GLY A 125 -0.41 -4.51 -16.45
CA GLY A 125 -0.14 -3.73 -17.64
C GLY A 125 1.00 -2.74 -17.45
N LEU A 126 1.01 -1.64 -18.22
CA LEU A 126 1.85 -0.47 -17.96
C LEU A 126 1.16 0.36 -16.87
N LEU A 127 1.88 0.66 -15.79
CA LEU A 127 1.27 1.17 -14.56
C LEU A 127 1.76 2.60 -14.26
N ASP A 128 2.67 2.80 -13.32
CA ASP A 128 3.08 4.16 -12.98
C ASP A 128 4.11 4.74 -13.95
N VAL A 129 4.10 6.06 -14.04
CA VAL A 129 5.14 6.86 -14.69
C VAL A 129 5.60 7.97 -13.76
N ALA A 130 6.92 8.09 -13.60
CA ALA A 130 7.55 9.20 -12.89
C ALA A 130 8.70 9.76 -13.74
N ILE A 131 8.86 11.08 -13.73
CA ILE A 131 10.08 11.71 -14.25
C ILE A 131 11.13 11.74 -13.16
N GLY A 132 12.39 11.52 -13.54
CA GLY A 132 13.51 11.58 -12.60
C GLY A 132 13.69 13.00 -12.02
N PRO A 133 14.27 13.13 -10.82
CA PRO A 133 14.47 14.43 -10.17
C PRO A 133 15.42 15.34 -10.96
N THR A 134 16.21 14.78 -11.88
CA THR A 134 17.16 15.46 -12.77
C THR A 134 16.68 15.52 -14.22
N PHE A 135 15.38 15.35 -14.46
CA PHE A 135 14.78 15.23 -15.79
C PHE A 135 15.16 16.37 -16.75
N ASP A 136 15.28 17.61 -16.26
CA ASP A 136 15.69 18.74 -17.08
C ASP A 136 17.09 18.57 -17.72
N LYS A 137 17.95 17.75 -17.09
CA LYS A 137 19.31 17.47 -17.55
C LYS A 137 19.42 16.17 -18.34
N ASP A 138 18.81 15.10 -17.84
CA ASP A 138 18.99 13.73 -18.35
C ASP A 138 17.78 13.17 -19.09
N ARG A 139 16.61 13.79 -18.93
CA ARG A 139 15.31 13.39 -19.49
C ARG A 139 14.90 11.96 -19.10
N LEU A 140 15.33 11.46 -17.94
CA LEU A 140 15.02 10.12 -17.48
C LEU A 140 13.56 9.99 -17.03
N VAL A 141 12.90 8.98 -17.59
CA VAL A 141 11.56 8.55 -17.23
C VAL A 141 11.65 7.16 -16.61
N TYR A 142 10.88 6.94 -15.55
CA TYR A 142 10.76 5.67 -14.85
C TYR A 142 9.35 5.13 -15.05
N LEU A 143 9.26 3.86 -15.41
CA LEU A 143 8.01 3.15 -15.61
C LEU A 143 7.95 1.96 -14.67
N SER A 144 6.83 1.78 -13.99
CA SER A 144 6.51 0.50 -13.37
C SER A 144 5.50 -0.26 -14.22
N PHE A 145 5.63 -1.57 -14.26
CA PHE A 145 4.79 -2.39 -15.11
C PHE A 145 4.72 -3.84 -14.62
N ALA A 146 3.70 -4.55 -15.08
CA ALA A 146 3.60 -5.99 -14.90
C ALA A 146 4.49 -6.68 -15.93
N GLU A 147 5.63 -7.22 -15.51
CA GLU A 147 6.59 -7.92 -16.36
C GLU A 147 6.28 -9.41 -16.41
N PRO A 148 6.02 -10.01 -17.61
CA PRO A 148 5.89 -11.44 -17.74
C PRO A 148 7.23 -12.15 -17.52
N GLY A 149 7.22 -13.45 -17.16
CA GLY A 149 8.41 -14.28 -17.02
C GLY A 149 8.13 -15.64 -16.45
N GLU A 150 9.17 -16.37 -16.13
CA GLU A 150 9.06 -17.69 -15.54
C GLU A 150 8.29 -17.63 -14.21
N GLY A 151 7.39 -18.57 -13.99
CA GLY A 151 6.50 -18.62 -12.82
C GLY A 151 5.27 -17.68 -12.92
N GLY A 152 5.19 -16.80 -13.92
CA GLY A 152 4.06 -15.90 -14.12
C GLY A 152 4.45 -14.47 -14.45
N ALA A 153 4.10 -13.51 -13.60
CA ALA A 153 4.45 -12.11 -13.78
C ALA A 153 4.73 -11.43 -12.44
N GLY A 154 5.48 -10.34 -12.46
CA GLY A 154 5.80 -9.54 -11.27
C GLY A 154 5.87 -8.06 -11.62
N THR A 155 5.76 -7.19 -10.63
CA THR A 155 6.01 -5.76 -10.81
C THR A 155 7.50 -5.54 -11.11
N ALA A 156 7.79 -4.76 -12.14
CA ALA A 156 9.14 -4.34 -12.49
C ALA A 156 9.22 -2.83 -12.62
N VAL A 157 10.41 -2.28 -12.45
CA VAL A 157 10.74 -0.88 -12.70
C VAL A 157 11.77 -0.81 -13.81
N ALA A 158 11.49 0.03 -14.81
CA ALA A 158 12.43 0.34 -15.87
C ALA A 158 12.65 1.85 -15.95
N ARG A 159 13.80 2.27 -16.47
CA ARG A 159 14.12 3.66 -16.78
C ARG A 159 14.67 3.79 -18.19
N GLY A 160 14.41 4.91 -18.81
CA GLY A 160 14.95 5.25 -20.11
C GLY A 160 14.85 6.76 -20.37
N ARG A 161 15.50 7.23 -21.41
CA ARG A 161 15.53 8.65 -21.76
C ARG A 161 14.34 9.00 -22.67
N LEU A 162 13.57 10.02 -22.34
CA LEU A 162 12.50 10.52 -23.20
C LEU A 162 13.11 11.26 -24.42
N GLY A 163 13.04 10.64 -25.59
CA GLY A 163 13.38 11.21 -26.87
C GLY A 163 12.17 11.83 -27.58
N GLU A 164 12.32 12.19 -28.83
CA GLU A 164 11.27 12.84 -29.64
C GLU A 164 10.13 11.85 -30.00
N ARG A 165 10.46 10.59 -30.30
CA ARG A 165 9.51 9.58 -30.80
C ARG A 165 9.26 8.43 -29.84
N GLY A 166 9.92 8.43 -28.68
CA GLY A 166 9.79 7.32 -27.73
C GLY A 166 10.82 7.36 -26.61
N ILE A 167 10.90 6.27 -25.89
CA ILE A 167 11.88 6.09 -24.83
C ILE A 167 13.11 5.37 -25.39
N GLU A 168 14.24 6.01 -25.27
CA GLU A 168 15.54 5.51 -25.70
C GLU A 168 16.25 4.79 -24.53
N ASN A 169 17.03 3.76 -24.84
CA ASN A 169 17.86 3.03 -23.88
C ASN A 169 17.08 2.53 -22.66
N MET A 170 15.86 2.02 -22.88
CA MET A 170 15.02 1.48 -21.81
C MET A 170 15.69 0.26 -21.16
N GLN A 171 15.86 0.31 -19.85
CA GLN A 171 16.48 -0.74 -19.04
C GLN A 171 15.61 -1.07 -17.84
N VAL A 172 15.34 -2.37 -17.60
CA VAL A 172 14.71 -2.82 -16.37
C VAL A 172 15.76 -2.82 -15.27
N THR A 173 15.58 -1.95 -14.29
CA THR A 173 16.51 -1.76 -13.17
C THR A 173 16.17 -2.62 -11.97
N TRP A 174 14.89 -2.90 -11.74
CA TRP A 174 14.45 -3.68 -10.59
C TRP A 174 13.26 -4.60 -10.92
N ARG A 175 13.16 -5.75 -10.23
CA ARG A 175 12.09 -6.75 -10.41
C ARG A 175 11.60 -7.31 -9.09
N GLN A 176 10.30 -7.41 -8.93
CA GLN A 176 9.66 -8.18 -7.88
C GLN A 176 10.11 -9.66 -7.92
N GLN A 177 10.40 -10.25 -6.76
CA GLN A 177 10.76 -11.64 -6.60
C GLN A 177 9.91 -12.34 -5.53
N PRO A 178 9.45 -13.57 -5.79
CA PRO A 178 9.41 -14.22 -7.09
C PRO A 178 8.36 -13.63 -8.03
N LYS A 179 8.41 -13.94 -9.33
CA LYS A 179 7.26 -13.80 -10.22
C LYS A 179 6.26 -14.91 -9.91
N VAL A 180 4.96 -14.60 -9.96
CA VAL A 180 3.91 -15.54 -9.59
C VAL A 180 2.71 -15.44 -10.53
N GLY A 181 1.88 -16.47 -10.56
CA GLY A 181 0.63 -16.46 -11.31
C GLY A 181 -0.38 -15.43 -10.78
N GLY A 182 -1.46 -15.23 -11.52
CA GLY A 182 -2.51 -14.28 -11.18
C GLY A 182 -2.37 -12.92 -11.86
N SER A 183 -3.44 -12.12 -11.79
CA SER A 183 -3.56 -10.87 -12.55
C SER A 183 -3.95 -9.66 -11.71
N ASN A 184 -4.02 -9.83 -10.37
CA ASN A 184 -4.43 -8.78 -9.44
C ASN A 184 -3.31 -8.36 -8.49
N HIS A 185 -3.50 -7.26 -7.78
CA HIS A 185 -2.65 -6.71 -6.70
C HIS A 185 -1.20 -6.51 -7.14
N TRP A 186 -0.98 -5.46 -7.93
CA TRP A 186 0.35 -5.12 -8.45
C TRP A 186 1.06 -4.03 -7.63
N GLY A 187 0.31 -3.21 -6.86
CA GLY A 187 0.84 -1.98 -6.25
C GLY A 187 1.30 -0.99 -7.32
N SER A 188 2.61 -0.79 -7.45
CA SER A 188 3.32 -0.18 -8.59
C SER A 188 3.60 1.32 -8.53
N ARG A 189 3.25 2.06 -7.46
CA ARG A 189 3.62 3.48 -7.37
C ARG A 189 5.11 3.68 -7.18
N ILE A 190 5.64 4.68 -7.89
CA ILE A 190 7.03 5.15 -7.82
C ILE A 190 7.05 6.52 -7.17
N VAL A 191 7.82 6.69 -6.10
CA VAL A 191 7.95 7.98 -5.40
C VAL A 191 9.41 8.27 -5.12
N PHE A 192 9.96 9.31 -5.75
CA PHE A 192 11.33 9.78 -5.50
C PHE A 192 11.43 10.51 -4.16
N ARG A 193 12.51 10.26 -3.45
CA ARG A 193 12.93 11.00 -2.26
C ARG A 193 13.94 12.10 -2.62
N ALA A 194 14.11 13.04 -1.70
CA ALA A 194 15.09 14.13 -1.86
C ALA A 194 16.55 13.64 -1.93
N ASP A 195 16.85 12.45 -1.36
CA ASP A 195 18.16 11.80 -1.41
C ASP A 195 18.43 11.08 -2.75
N GLY A 196 17.49 11.14 -3.69
CA GLY A 196 17.58 10.50 -5.00
C GLY A 196 17.17 9.03 -5.02
N THR A 197 16.93 8.40 -3.87
CA THR A 197 16.34 7.05 -3.81
C THR A 197 14.85 7.09 -4.16
N LEU A 198 14.25 5.94 -4.43
CA LEU A 198 12.83 5.85 -4.73
C LEU A 198 12.16 4.72 -3.97
N PHE A 199 10.92 4.95 -3.56
CA PHE A 199 10.02 3.91 -3.10
C PHE A 199 9.27 3.31 -4.27
N VAL A 200 9.04 1.98 -4.22
CA VAL A 200 8.14 1.27 -5.12
C VAL A 200 7.16 0.46 -4.28
N THR A 201 5.87 0.68 -4.49
CA THR A 201 4.84 -0.05 -3.78
C THR A 201 4.49 -1.34 -4.50
N LEU A 202 4.17 -2.38 -3.75
CA LEU A 202 3.86 -3.70 -4.29
C LEU A 202 2.56 -4.24 -3.72
N GLY A 203 1.99 -5.21 -4.41
CA GLY A 203 0.89 -6.02 -3.93
C GLY A 203 1.32 -7.47 -3.69
N GLU A 204 0.51 -8.21 -2.96
CA GLU A 204 0.75 -9.63 -2.63
C GLU A 204 0.24 -10.59 -3.71
N ARG A 205 -0.26 -10.04 -4.83
CA ARG A 205 -0.72 -10.77 -6.01
C ARG A 205 -1.98 -11.61 -5.78
N PHE A 206 -2.84 -11.21 -4.82
CA PHE A 206 -4.17 -11.73 -4.47
C PHE A 206 -4.17 -13.13 -3.86
N ASN A 207 -3.56 -14.12 -4.50
CA ASN A 207 -3.53 -15.52 -4.03
C ASN A 207 -2.31 -15.86 -3.17
N HIS A 208 -1.46 -14.88 -2.87
CA HIS A 208 -0.20 -15.08 -2.14
C HIS A 208 -0.14 -14.21 -0.87
N SER A 209 -1.26 -14.12 -0.15
CA SER A 209 -1.38 -13.24 1.03
C SER A 209 -0.38 -13.58 2.14
N ASP A 210 -0.03 -14.88 2.31
CA ASP A 210 1.00 -15.35 3.24
C ASP A 210 2.38 -14.75 2.95
N LYS A 211 2.67 -14.46 1.67
CA LYS A 211 3.93 -13.86 1.24
C LYS A 211 4.11 -12.41 1.69
N ALA A 212 3.04 -11.73 2.11
CA ALA A 212 3.17 -10.39 2.68
C ALA A 212 4.00 -10.37 3.98
N GLN A 213 4.02 -11.47 4.73
CA GLN A 213 4.83 -11.64 5.96
C GLN A 213 6.20 -12.29 5.70
N ASP A 214 6.42 -12.91 4.54
CA ASP A 214 7.68 -13.57 4.17
C ASP A 214 8.68 -12.56 3.62
N LEU A 215 9.77 -12.31 4.34
CA LEU A 215 10.80 -11.34 3.96
C LEU A 215 11.83 -11.88 2.96
N SER A 216 11.78 -13.15 2.58
CA SER A 216 12.63 -13.73 1.53
C SER A 216 12.23 -13.31 0.12
N GLY A 217 11.02 -12.73 -0.03
CA GLY A 217 10.47 -12.20 -1.26
C GLY A 217 9.91 -10.79 -1.10
N THR A 218 9.48 -10.20 -2.23
CA THR A 218 9.01 -8.80 -2.26
C THR A 218 7.51 -8.65 -2.49
N LEU A 219 6.71 -9.73 -2.42
CA LEU A 219 5.26 -9.67 -2.49
C LEU A 219 4.68 -9.02 -1.22
N GLY A 220 3.76 -8.04 -1.38
CA GLY A 220 3.14 -7.34 -0.26
C GLY A 220 4.13 -6.49 0.55
N LYS A 221 5.04 -5.80 -0.14
CA LYS A 221 6.08 -4.93 0.42
C LYS A 221 6.00 -3.52 -0.15
N ILE A 222 6.64 -2.60 0.54
CA ILE A 222 7.18 -1.39 -0.05
C ILE A 222 8.69 -1.58 -0.07
N VAL A 223 9.32 -1.33 -1.21
CA VAL A 223 10.77 -1.38 -1.35
C VAL A 223 11.34 0.02 -1.52
N ARG A 224 12.56 0.23 -1.03
CA ARG A 224 13.36 1.44 -1.28
C ARG A 224 14.61 1.02 -2.04
N ILE A 225 14.82 1.63 -3.20
CA ILE A 225 15.91 1.31 -4.12
C ILE A 225 16.60 2.58 -4.62
N ASN A 226 17.82 2.44 -5.08
CA ASN A 226 18.51 3.44 -5.88
C ASN A 226 17.93 3.46 -7.31
N PRO A 227 18.16 4.52 -8.10
CA PRO A 227 17.71 4.61 -9.49
C PRO A 227 18.22 3.48 -10.41
N ASP A 228 19.31 2.81 -10.04
CA ASP A 228 19.86 1.66 -10.75
C ASP A 228 19.28 0.30 -10.28
N GLY A 229 18.38 0.33 -9.29
CA GLY A 229 17.71 -0.84 -8.74
C GLY A 229 18.42 -1.51 -7.55
N THR A 230 19.62 -1.04 -7.18
CA THR A 230 20.34 -1.56 -6.01
C THR A 230 19.67 -1.10 -4.70
N ALA A 231 19.84 -1.89 -3.63
CA ALA A 231 19.34 -1.50 -2.31
C ALA A 231 20.28 -0.46 -1.66
N PRO A 232 19.75 0.66 -1.14
CA PRO A 232 20.53 1.60 -0.34
C PRO A 232 21.15 0.93 0.90
N PRO A 233 22.38 1.29 1.31
CA PRO A 233 23.09 0.64 2.42
C PRO A 233 22.45 0.90 3.79
N ASP A 234 21.60 1.89 3.91
CA ASP A 234 20.85 2.28 5.11
C ASP A 234 19.42 1.73 5.15
N ASN A 235 19.06 0.79 4.27
CA ASN A 235 17.79 0.08 4.35
C ASN A 235 17.71 -0.80 5.60
N PRO A 236 16.51 -0.99 6.18
CA PRO A 236 16.36 -1.63 7.50
C PRO A 236 16.78 -3.10 7.54
N PHE A 237 16.86 -3.78 6.39
CA PHE A 237 17.16 -5.22 6.33
C PHE A 237 18.45 -5.56 5.56
N VAL A 238 19.25 -4.56 5.16
CA VAL A 238 20.41 -4.75 4.28
C VAL A 238 21.44 -5.76 4.80
N ASN A 239 21.58 -5.88 6.13
CA ASN A 239 22.53 -6.79 6.77
C ASN A 239 21.88 -8.08 7.32
N ARG A 240 20.64 -8.38 6.95
CA ARG A 240 19.90 -9.53 7.47
C ARG A 240 19.92 -10.70 6.49
N ALA A 241 20.62 -11.78 6.85
CA ALA A 241 20.70 -12.99 6.01
C ALA A 241 19.30 -13.57 5.72
N GLY A 242 19.07 -13.97 4.46
CA GLY A 242 17.80 -14.56 4.01
C GLY A 242 16.66 -13.56 3.82
N VAL A 243 16.91 -12.28 4.02
CA VAL A 243 15.92 -11.19 3.84
C VAL A 243 16.31 -10.34 2.64
N ARG A 244 15.33 -9.90 1.85
CA ARG A 244 15.54 -9.02 0.71
C ARG A 244 15.99 -7.63 1.18
N PRO A 245 17.18 -7.15 0.80
CA PRO A 245 17.76 -5.91 1.32
C PRO A 245 17.01 -4.64 0.87
N GLU A 246 16.26 -4.69 -0.23
CA GLU A 246 15.48 -3.58 -0.73
C GLU A 246 14.18 -3.34 0.04
N ILE A 247 13.75 -4.22 0.93
CA ILE A 247 12.49 -4.06 1.69
C ILE A 247 12.60 -2.84 2.62
N TRP A 248 11.61 -1.94 2.52
CA TRP A 248 11.40 -0.83 3.44
C TRP A 248 10.41 -1.19 4.55
N SER A 249 9.21 -1.68 4.17
CA SER A 249 8.15 -2.16 5.06
C SER A 249 7.45 -3.37 4.47
N TYR A 250 6.68 -4.09 5.28
CA TYR A 250 6.05 -5.34 4.87
C TYR A 250 4.66 -5.53 5.50
N GLY A 251 3.97 -6.61 5.13
CA GLY A 251 2.62 -6.85 5.61
C GLY A 251 1.56 -5.98 4.92
N HIS A 252 1.78 -5.67 3.64
CA HIS A 252 0.85 -4.91 2.81
C HIS A 252 0.03 -5.83 1.91
N ARG A 253 -1.23 -5.44 1.63
CA ARG A 253 -2.09 -6.18 0.71
C ARG A 253 -1.93 -5.71 -0.74
N ASN A 254 -2.24 -4.45 -1.03
CA ASN A 254 -2.18 -3.89 -2.38
C ASN A 254 -2.10 -2.36 -2.34
N VAL A 255 -0.91 -1.85 -2.21
CA VAL A 255 -0.65 -0.40 -2.05
C VAL A 255 -0.80 0.30 -3.40
N GLN A 256 -1.88 1.06 -3.59
CA GLN A 256 -2.25 1.67 -4.88
C GLN A 256 -1.74 3.09 -5.06
N ALA A 257 -1.48 3.81 -3.98
CA ALA A 257 -0.85 5.12 -4.06
C ALA A 257 0.20 5.33 -2.98
N ALA A 258 1.11 6.22 -3.28
CA ALA A 258 2.15 6.69 -2.38
C ALA A 258 2.46 8.16 -2.69
N ALA A 259 2.73 8.94 -1.66
CA ALA A 259 3.20 10.32 -1.76
C ALA A 259 4.09 10.65 -0.57
N LEU A 260 5.01 11.60 -0.73
CA LEU A 260 5.77 12.15 0.39
C LEU A 260 5.03 13.35 0.98
N SER A 261 5.05 13.45 2.31
CA SER A 261 4.69 14.69 2.98
C SER A 261 5.67 15.80 2.56
N PRO A 262 5.18 16.93 2.06
CA PRO A 262 6.09 18.04 1.65
C PRO A 262 6.81 18.67 2.84
N GLU A 263 6.28 18.57 4.04
CA GLU A 263 6.84 19.14 5.26
C GLU A 263 7.91 18.25 5.89
N THR A 264 7.69 16.94 5.90
CA THR A 264 8.52 15.98 6.65
C THR A 264 9.32 15.04 5.76
N GLY A 265 8.99 14.93 4.47
CA GLY A 265 9.55 13.92 3.56
C GLY A 265 9.12 12.48 3.89
N GLN A 266 8.20 12.29 4.82
CA GLN A 266 7.69 10.98 5.21
C GLN A 266 6.76 10.40 4.16
N LEU A 267 6.83 9.07 4.00
CA LEU A 267 6.01 8.33 3.04
C LEU A 267 4.59 8.11 3.59
N TRP A 268 3.60 8.40 2.79
CA TRP A 268 2.20 8.09 3.02
C TRP A 268 1.67 7.21 1.90
N THR A 269 0.81 6.26 2.23
CA THR A 269 0.26 5.33 1.26
C THR A 269 -1.21 5.04 1.51
N VAL A 270 -1.93 4.71 0.44
CA VAL A 270 -3.26 4.09 0.55
C VAL A 270 -3.24 2.72 -0.09
N GLU A 271 -3.93 1.78 0.56
CA GLU A 271 -4.01 0.41 0.07
C GLU A 271 -5.42 -0.17 0.17
N HIS A 272 -5.68 -1.13 -0.71
CA HIS A 272 -6.96 -1.84 -0.73
C HIS A 272 -7.05 -2.86 0.40
N GLY A 273 -8.11 -2.79 1.15
CA GLY A 273 -8.62 -3.89 1.95
C GLY A 273 -9.26 -4.99 1.09
N ALA A 274 -9.94 -5.93 1.72
CA ALA A 274 -10.71 -6.94 1.03
C ALA A 274 -12.18 -6.47 0.89
N ARG A 275 -13.09 -6.98 1.72
CA ARG A 275 -14.42 -6.44 1.86
C ARG A 275 -14.43 -5.56 3.11
N GLY A 276 -14.31 -4.25 2.94
CA GLY A 276 -13.94 -3.28 4.00
C GLY A 276 -12.43 -3.22 4.23
N GLY A 277 -12.00 -2.26 5.03
CA GLY A 277 -10.63 -2.13 5.50
C GLY A 277 -9.63 -1.62 4.46
N ASP A 278 -10.04 -0.73 3.56
CA ASP A 278 -9.09 0.12 2.83
C ASP A 278 -8.38 1.02 3.85
N GLU A 279 -7.10 1.35 3.65
CA GLU A 279 -6.28 1.99 4.68
C GLU A 279 -5.47 3.17 4.15
N LEU A 280 -5.34 4.21 4.98
CA LEU A 280 -4.30 5.22 4.89
C LEU A 280 -3.22 4.87 5.89
N ASN A 281 -2.02 4.63 5.41
CA ASN A 281 -0.85 4.23 6.18
C ASN A 281 0.28 5.25 6.10
N HIS A 282 1.13 5.24 7.12
CA HIS A 282 2.41 5.96 7.17
C HIS A 282 3.56 4.96 7.29
N PRO A 283 4.06 4.39 6.16
CA PRO A 283 5.04 3.32 6.18
C PRO A 283 6.43 3.77 6.65
N GLU A 284 6.87 3.22 7.78
CA GLU A 284 8.18 3.43 8.37
C GLU A 284 9.14 2.25 8.09
N ALA A 285 10.44 2.53 8.19
CA ALA A 285 11.50 1.56 7.97
C ALA A 285 11.38 0.33 8.89
N GLY A 286 11.36 -0.87 8.32
CA GLY A 286 11.36 -2.13 9.06
C GLY A 286 10.03 -2.52 9.69
N LYS A 287 8.97 -1.73 9.53
CA LYS A 287 7.68 -1.95 10.18
C LYS A 287 6.78 -2.92 9.42
N ASN A 288 5.93 -3.64 10.19
CA ASN A 288 4.96 -4.63 9.72
C ASN A 288 3.54 -4.05 9.77
N TYR A 289 2.86 -3.94 8.62
CA TYR A 289 1.50 -3.40 8.48
C TYR A 289 0.40 -4.49 8.56
N GLY A 290 0.80 -5.71 8.92
CA GLY A 290 -0.06 -6.74 9.48
C GLY A 290 -0.81 -7.64 8.52
N TRP A 291 -1.00 -7.29 7.25
CA TRP A 291 -1.68 -8.16 6.28
C TRP A 291 -0.94 -9.50 6.08
N PRO A 292 -1.61 -10.67 6.09
CA PRO A 292 -3.04 -10.92 6.33
C PRO A 292 -3.36 -11.30 7.79
N VAL A 293 -2.43 -11.10 8.72
CA VAL A 293 -2.59 -11.51 10.14
C VAL A 293 -3.61 -10.65 10.86
N ILE A 294 -3.62 -9.35 10.56
CA ILE A 294 -4.64 -8.40 11.01
C ILE A 294 -5.31 -7.74 9.82
N SER A 295 -6.59 -7.38 9.94
CA SER A 295 -7.35 -6.68 8.92
C SER A 295 -8.60 -6.04 9.51
N TYR A 296 -8.97 -4.86 8.99
CA TYR A 296 -10.25 -4.20 9.27
C TYR A 296 -11.39 -4.70 8.36
N GLY A 297 -11.08 -5.45 7.31
CA GLY A 297 -12.04 -6.05 6.39
C GLY A 297 -12.31 -7.54 6.67
N THR A 298 -13.21 -8.10 5.88
CA THR A 298 -13.53 -9.53 5.85
C THR A 298 -13.23 -10.11 4.48
N HIS A 299 -13.15 -11.44 4.37
CA HIS A 299 -13.08 -12.10 3.06
C HIS A 299 -14.33 -11.78 2.22
N TYR A 300 -14.22 -11.94 0.91
CA TYR A 300 -15.39 -11.83 0.02
C TYR A 300 -16.47 -12.89 0.32
N SER A 301 -16.09 -13.98 0.99
CA SER A 301 -16.98 -15.00 1.55
C SER A 301 -17.59 -14.61 2.91
N PHE A 302 -17.38 -13.38 3.39
CA PHE A 302 -17.80 -12.85 4.69
C PHE A 302 -17.07 -13.45 5.91
N LEU A 303 -16.13 -14.35 5.72
CA LEU A 303 -15.35 -14.91 6.80
C LEU A 303 -14.32 -13.88 7.31
N LYS A 304 -13.97 -13.99 8.60
CA LYS A 304 -12.93 -13.17 9.23
C LYS A 304 -11.57 -13.40 8.55
N ILE A 305 -10.80 -12.34 8.36
CA ILE A 305 -9.41 -12.39 7.94
C ILE A 305 -8.52 -12.38 9.18
N GLY A 306 -7.57 -13.31 9.25
CA GLY A 306 -6.55 -13.36 10.29
C GLY A 306 -7.10 -13.43 11.72
N GLU A 307 -6.36 -12.84 12.65
CA GLU A 307 -6.61 -12.95 14.10
C GLU A 307 -7.51 -11.82 14.63
N GLY A 308 -7.55 -10.66 13.95
CA GLY A 308 -8.33 -9.49 14.37
C GLY A 308 -7.90 -8.22 13.65
N THR A 309 -8.12 -7.07 14.29
CA THR A 309 -7.77 -5.75 13.75
C THR A 309 -6.44 -5.23 14.28
N ALA A 310 -5.91 -5.80 15.37
CA ALA A 310 -4.66 -5.38 15.99
C ALA A 310 -3.88 -6.58 16.53
N LYS A 311 -2.55 -6.52 16.46
CA LYS A 311 -1.63 -7.47 17.07
C LYS A 311 -0.32 -6.77 17.44
N GLN A 312 0.29 -7.16 18.54
CA GLN A 312 1.59 -6.61 18.96
C GLN A 312 2.66 -6.82 17.88
N GLY A 313 3.42 -5.78 17.57
CA GLY A 313 4.46 -5.77 16.53
C GLY A 313 3.92 -5.56 15.12
N MET A 314 2.64 -5.21 14.98
CA MET A 314 2.01 -4.81 13.73
C MET A 314 1.44 -3.40 13.86
N GLU A 315 1.74 -2.56 12.88
CA GLU A 315 1.33 -1.15 12.86
C GLU A 315 -0.17 -1.03 12.54
N GLN A 316 -0.77 0.03 13.06
CA GLN A 316 -2.16 0.36 12.78
C GLN A 316 -2.24 1.42 11.69
N PRO A 317 -3.24 1.36 10.80
CA PRO A 317 -3.47 2.44 9.84
C PRO A 317 -3.80 3.75 10.58
N VAL A 318 -3.41 4.87 9.99
CA VAL A 318 -3.81 6.20 10.48
C VAL A 318 -5.32 6.41 10.31
N TYR A 319 -5.88 5.79 9.28
CA TYR A 319 -7.29 5.87 8.94
C TYR A 319 -7.72 4.66 8.12
N TYR A 320 -8.96 4.18 8.25
CA TYR A 320 -9.47 3.10 7.41
C TYR A 320 -10.92 3.36 6.98
N TRP A 321 -11.29 2.77 5.84
CA TRP A 321 -12.64 2.84 5.28
C TRP A 321 -13.37 1.51 5.35
N ASP A 322 -14.59 1.55 5.85
CA ASP A 322 -15.56 0.47 5.81
C ASP A 322 -16.97 1.07 5.73
N PRO A 323 -17.65 0.99 4.57
CA PRO A 323 -17.27 0.24 3.36
C PRO A 323 -16.07 0.82 2.62
N VAL A 324 -15.45 0.00 1.74
CA VAL A 324 -14.33 0.37 0.88
C VAL A 324 -14.63 1.57 -0.01
N ILE A 325 -13.59 2.36 -0.32
CA ILE A 325 -13.58 3.36 -1.38
C ILE A 325 -12.77 2.91 -2.60
N ALA A 326 -12.09 1.76 -2.51
CA ALA A 326 -11.14 1.27 -3.50
C ALA A 326 -10.15 2.37 -3.92
N PRO A 327 -9.26 2.84 -3.00
CA PRO A 327 -8.39 3.99 -3.22
C PRO A 327 -7.42 3.71 -4.37
N SER A 328 -7.03 4.76 -5.08
CA SER A 328 -6.19 4.66 -6.27
C SER A 328 -5.02 5.65 -6.20
N GLY A 329 -4.93 6.66 -7.09
CA GLY A 329 -3.92 7.70 -6.99
C GLY A 329 -4.10 8.61 -5.78
N MET A 330 -3.01 9.22 -5.29
CA MET A 330 -3.04 10.15 -4.17
C MET A 330 -2.05 11.29 -4.39
N ALA A 331 -2.43 12.49 -4.00
CA ALA A 331 -1.56 13.65 -3.88
C ALA A 331 -1.67 14.28 -2.49
N VAL A 332 -0.58 14.78 -1.95
CA VAL A 332 -0.59 15.72 -0.82
C VAL A 332 -0.59 17.12 -1.42
N TYR A 333 -1.63 17.90 -1.14
CA TYR A 333 -1.80 19.20 -1.77
C TYR A 333 -0.83 20.24 -1.20
N THR A 334 -0.08 20.91 -2.08
CA THR A 334 0.91 21.95 -1.72
C THR A 334 0.60 23.31 -2.32
N GLY A 335 -0.38 23.38 -3.25
CA GLY A 335 -0.75 24.60 -3.95
C GLY A 335 -1.58 25.56 -3.10
N ASP A 336 -1.82 26.75 -3.65
CA ASP A 336 -2.61 27.79 -3.03
C ASP A 336 -3.95 28.02 -3.74
N LEU A 337 -4.20 27.32 -4.86
CA LEU A 337 -5.42 27.50 -5.66
C LEU A 337 -6.69 27.11 -4.89
N PHE A 338 -6.64 26.02 -4.11
CA PHE A 338 -7.74 25.58 -3.25
C PHE A 338 -7.51 26.06 -1.81
N ALA A 339 -8.24 27.11 -1.43
CA ALA A 339 -8.15 27.67 -0.07
C ALA A 339 -8.44 26.60 1.01
N GLY A 340 -7.54 26.46 1.98
CA GLY A 340 -7.70 25.51 3.10
C GLY A 340 -7.40 24.03 2.75
N TRP A 341 -6.85 23.75 1.55
CA TRP A 341 -6.49 22.36 1.18
C TRP A 341 -5.03 22.03 1.36
N LYS A 342 -4.19 22.98 1.69
CA LYS A 342 -2.74 22.74 1.89
C LYS A 342 -2.50 21.65 2.92
N ASN A 343 -1.57 20.72 2.61
CA ASN A 343 -1.22 19.53 3.39
C ASN A 343 -2.37 18.51 3.60
N ASN A 344 -3.45 18.61 2.82
CA ASN A 344 -4.50 17.60 2.81
C ASN A 344 -4.18 16.50 1.80
N PHE A 345 -4.70 15.30 2.04
CA PHE A 345 -4.60 14.20 1.10
C PHE A 345 -5.79 14.22 0.13
N LEU A 346 -5.49 14.09 -1.15
CA LEU A 346 -6.47 14.00 -2.22
C LEU A 346 -6.33 12.62 -2.84
N ILE A 347 -7.39 11.80 -2.75
CA ILE A 347 -7.34 10.38 -3.06
C ILE A 347 -8.42 10.07 -4.10
N GLY A 348 -8.03 9.40 -5.19
CA GLY A 348 -8.97 8.87 -6.14
C GLY A 348 -9.65 7.61 -5.61
N SER A 349 -10.91 7.42 -5.94
CA SER A 349 -11.70 6.23 -5.61
C SER A 349 -12.18 5.55 -6.88
N LEU A 350 -11.94 4.24 -7.00
CA LEU A 350 -12.44 3.44 -8.10
C LEU A 350 -13.89 3.01 -7.91
N THR A 351 -14.37 2.94 -6.69
CA THR A 351 -15.73 2.56 -6.34
C THR A 351 -16.10 3.23 -5.01
N PRO A 352 -17.11 4.09 -4.97
CA PRO A 352 -18.10 4.38 -6.01
C PRO A 352 -17.68 5.39 -7.11
N GLY A 353 -16.43 5.80 -7.19
CA GLY A 353 -15.93 6.78 -8.15
C GLY A 353 -16.02 8.21 -7.58
N LEU A 354 -15.00 8.60 -6.81
CA LEU A 354 -14.95 9.85 -6.05
C LEU A 354 -13.55 10.45 -6.10
N LEU A 355 -13.47 11.75 -5.86
CA LEU A 355 -12.31 12.39 -5.29
C LEU A 355 -12.55 12.56 -3.79
N VAL A 356 -11.72 11.93 -2.97
CA VAL A 356 -11.78 12.01 -1.51
C VAL A 356 -10.71 12.98 -1.03
N ARG A 357 -11.11 13.96 -0.19
CA ARG A 357 -10.18 14.82 0.54
C ARG A 357 -10.17 14.44 2.01
N LEU A 358 -8.99 14.20 2.54
CA LEU A 358 -8.76 14.07 3.98
C LEU A 358 -8.09 15.33 4.50
N ALA A 359 -8.79 16.09 5.33
CA ALA A 359 -8.22 17.20 6.06
C ALA A 359 -7.44 16.66 7.25
N MET A 360 -6.13 17.00 7.31
CA MET A 360 -5.23 16.53 8.36
C MET A 360 -5.09 17.58 9.45
N LYS A 361 -5.04 17.14 10.71
CA LYS A 361 -4.70 17.95 11.86
C LYS A 361 -3.91 17.11 12.86
N ASP A 362 -2.74 17.58 13.27
CA ASP A 362 -1.87 16.92 14.24
C ASP A 362 -1.58 15.44 13.90
N GLY A 363 -1.29 15.17 12.62
CA GLY A 363 -1.00 13.83 12.09
C GLY A 363 -2.21 12.87 12.01
N LYS A 364 -3.42 13.36 12.27
CA LYS A 364 -4.68 12.59 12.22
C LYS A 364 -5.63 13.15 11.18
N VAL A 365 -6.52 12.29 10.69
CA VAL A 365 -7.63 12.71 9.82
C VAL A 365 -8.68 13.41 10.68
N ALA A 366 -8.84 14.72 10.45
CA ALA A 366 -9.83 15.53 11.14
C ALA A 366 -11.20 15.50 10.44
N GLN A 367 -11.21 15.41 9.10
CA GLN A 367 -12.44 15.43 8.30
C GLN A 367 -12.23 14.67 6.98
N GLU A 368 -13.26 13.97 6.52
CA GLU A 368 -13.36 13.41 5.18
C GLU A 368 -14.45 14.12 4.38
N GLU A 369 -14.10 14.51 3.15
CA GLU A 369 -15.02 15.10 2.18
C GLU A 369 -14.97 14.33 0.88
N ARG A 370 -16.10 14.23 0.18
CA ARG A 370 -16.26 13.47 -1.06
C ARG A 370 -16.81 14.35 -2.17
N TYR A 371 -16.09 14.38 -3.28
CA TYR A 371 -16.38 15.17 -4.47
C TYR A 371 -16.65 14.26 -5.68
N LEU A 372 -17.26 14.79 -6.71
CA LEU A 372 -17.45 14.16 -8.03
C LEU A 372 -18.34 12.91 -8.04
N GLY A 373 -19.15 12.67 -7.00
CA GLY A 373 -20.06 11.53 -6.97
C GLY A 373 -21.07 11.49 -8.13
N ASP A 374 -21.37 12.64 -8.70
CA ASP A 374 -22.27 12.77 -9.85
C ASP A 374 -21.60 12.38 -11.18
N LEU A 375 -20.26 12.35 -11.24
CA LEU A 375 -19.49 12.00 -12.42
C LEU A 375 -19.65 10.51 -12.79
N ARG A 376 -19.83 9.64 -11.79
CA ARG A 376 -19.97 8.17 -11.91
C ARG A 376 -18.81 7.51 -12.65
N GLU A 377 -17.62 8.11 -12.58
CA GLU A 377 -16.40 7.61 -13.21
C GLU A 377 -15.45 7.05 -12.16
N ARG A 378 -14.76 5.97 -12.49
CA ARG A 378 -13.70 5.40 -11.65
C ARG A 378 -12.48 6.30 -11.72
N ILE A 379 -12.11 6.95 -10.63
CA ILE A 379 -10.90 7.81 -10.60
C ILE A 379 -9.68 6.95 -10.34
N ARG A 380 -8.74 6.92 -11.30
CA ARG A 380 -7.53 6.08 -11.26
C ARG A 380 -6.32 6.80 -10.70
N ASP A 381 -6.11 8.05 -11.04
CA ASP A 381 -4.97 8.82 -10.56
C ASP A 381 -5.38 10.22 -10.17
N VAL A 382 -4.65 10.79 -9.23
CA VAL A 382 -4.82 12.16 -8.73
C VAL A 382 -3.44 12.77 -8.63
N ARG A 383 -3.20 13.84 -9.37
CA ARG A 383 -1.95 14.58 -9.33
C ARG A 383 -2.21 16.08 -9.23
N GLN A 384 -1.38 16.79 -8.52
CA GLN A 384 -1.36 18.24 -8.51
C GLN A 384 -0.48 18.75 -9.64
N ALA A 385 -1.01 19.65 -10.45
CA ALA A 385 -0.28 20.36 -11.49
C ALA A 385 0.56 21.53 -10.89
N PRO A 386 1.56 22.03 -11.63
CA PRO A 386 2.39 23.16 -11.17
C PRO A 386 1.60 24.44 -10.87
N ASP A 387 0.45 24.64 -11.50
CA ASP A 387 -0.47 25.79 -11.27
C ASP A 387 -1.41 25.61 -10.06
N GLY A 388 -1.26 24.50 -9.33
CA GLY A 388 -2.09 24.18 -8.18
C GLY A 388 -3.44 23.51 -8.53
N SER A 389 -3.80 23.38 -9.80
CA SER A 389 -4.98 22.60 -10.21
C SER A 389 -4.71 21.10 -10.02
N LEU A 390 -5.79 20.30 -9.99
CA LEU A 390 -5.66 18.85 -9.89
C LEU A 390 -5.96 18.21 -11.24
N TYR A 391 -5.22 17.15 -11.55
CA TYR A 391 -5.48 16.32 -12.72
C TYR A 391 -5.89 14.93 -12.27
N LEU A 392 -7.01 14.47 -12.80
CA LEU A 392 -7.57 13.15 -12.52
C LEU A 392 -7.60 12.32 -13.81
N LEU A 393 -7.31 11.02 -13.68
CA LEU A 393 -7.49 10.05 -14.76
C LEU A 393 -8.69 9.17 -14.44
N THR A 394 -9.54 8.91 -15.45
CA THR A 394 -10.65 7.96 -15.32
C THR A 394 -10.28 6.58 -15.84
N ASP A 395 -10.56 5.50 -15.07
CA ASP A 395 -10.26 4.11 -15.44
C ASP A 395 -11.38 3.55 -16.33
N ALA A 396 -11.37 3.92 -17.59
CA ALA A 396 -12.33 3.48 -18.59
C ALA A 396 -11.65 3.13 -19.92
N ARG A 397 -12.34 2.35 -20.80
CA ARG A 397 -11.85 2.09 -22.17
C ARG A 397 -11.76 3.36 -23.01
N ASN A 398 -12.58 4.34 -22.73
CA ASN A 398 -12.52 5.69 -23.28
C ASN A 398 -12.22 6.65 -22.13
N GLY A 399 -11.08 6.45 -21.48
CA GLY A 399 -10.63 7.22 -20.34
C GLY A 399 -10.34 8.67 -20.67
N GLN A 400 -10.42 9.50 -19.65
CA GLN A 400 -10.31 10.96 -19.76
C GLN A 400 -9.25 11.48 -18.79
N ILE A 401 -8.73 12.65 -19.14
CA ILE A 401 -7.98 13.52 -18.25
C ILE A 401 -8.90 14.66 -17.86
N LEU A 402 -9.15 14.81 -16.58
CA LEU A 402 -9.96 15.87 -16.00
C LEU A 402 -9.07 16.84 -15.24
N ARG A 403 -9.20 18.14 -15.51
CA ARG A 403 -8.62 19.20 -14.72
C ARG A 403 -9.68 19.73 -13.75
N ILE A 404 -9.31 19.83 -12.48
CA ILE A 404 -10.17 20.29 -11.40
C ILE A 404 -9.63 21.61 -10.87
N THR A 405 -10.54 22.58 -10.73
CA THR A 405 -10.28 23.89 -10.16
C THR A 405 -11.36 24.22 -9.13
N PRO A 406 -11.18 25.20 -8.24
CA PRO A 406 -12.28 25.73 -7.46
C PRO A 406 -13.39 26.24 -8.39
N ALA A 407 -14.64 26.06 -7.97
CA ALA A 407 -15.78 26.63 -8.71
C ALA A 407 -15.68 28.17 -8.74
N ALA A 408 -16.03 28.75 -9.88
CA ALA A 408 -16.17 30.20 -9.96
C ALA A 408 -17.24 30.68 -8.95
N LYS A 409 -16.90 31.76 -8.22
CA LYS A 409 -17.83 32.38 -7.27
C LYS A 409 -18.89 33.20 -7.98
#